data_9ef3686e118bf59abbe94b385d3d1519
#
_entry.id   9ef3686e118bf59abbe94b385d3d1519
#
_cell.length_a   1.000
_cell.length_b   1.000
_cell.length_c   1.000
_cell.angle_alpha   90.00
_cell.angle_beta   90.00
_cell.angle_gamma   90.00
#
_symmetry.space_group_name_H-M   'P 1'
#
loop_
_entity.id
_entity.type
_entity.pdbx_description
1 polymer ?
#
loop_
_entity_poly.entity_id
_entity_poly.type
_entity_poly.pdbx_seq_one_letter_code
_entity_poly.pdbx_strand_id
1 'polypeptide(L)'
;MIFRFLLLFIFFKFNFLIAAEPLPFNNIVLHKNPLQVSQVKFKDFDSKDIVLNKNDGKIKILNFWATWCAPCKAEMPSLDKFTLKNSDFLVFPINLEKINQNKTMKFYNDLNIKNLKIFFDPEFKLAKQFKLRGVPTTVFINQKGQEFARVLGDIDFNDKNFIKWLNSYR
;
A
#
# COMPACT_ATOMS: atom_id res chain seq x y z
N MET A 1 -35.43 59.22 21.66
CA MET A 1 -34.01 58.94 21.46
C MET A 1 -33.80 57.44 21.69
N ILE A 2 -33.73 56.66 20.59
CA ILE A 2 -33.64 55.18 20.67
C ILE A 2 -32.19 54.81 20.30
N PHE A 3 -31.43 54.32 21.29
CA PHE A 3 -30.07 53.87 21.15
C PHE A 3 -30.08 52.44 20.53
N ARG A 4 -29.71 52.32 19.26
CA ARG A 4 -29.51 51.02 18.59
C ARG A 4 -28.11 50.49 18.93
N PHE A 5 -28.04 49.51 19.83
CA PHE A 5 -26.83 48.71 20.07
C PHE A 5 -26.61 47.79 18.89
N LEU A 6 -25.57 48.04 18.11
CA LEU A 6 -25.07 47.18 17.02
C LEU A 6 -24.12 46.16 17.64
N LEU A 7 -24.63 44.91 17.85
CA LEU A 7 -23.81 43.77 18.28
C LEU A 7 -22.97 43.30 17.10
N LEU A 8 -21.70 43.61 17.08
CA LEU A 8 -20.71 43.09 16.16
C LEU A 8 -20.37 41.64 16.59
N PHE A 9 -20.94 40.64 15.91
CA PHE A 9 -20.50 39.27 16.02
C PHE A 9 -19.18 39.07 15.29
N ILE A 10 -18.07 39.09 16.02
CA ILE A 10 -16.76 38.68 15.49
C ILE A 10 -16.74 37.16 15.38
N PHE A 11 -16.93 36.66 14.16
CA PHE A 11 -16.70 35.22 13.87
C PHE A 11 -15.19 34.96 13.92
N PHE A 12 -14.70 34.47 15.05
CA PHE A 12 -13.36 33.94 15.18
C PHE A 12 -13.30 32.60 14.41
N LYS A 13 -12.79 32.64 13.16
CA LYS A 13 -12.49 31.41 12.41
C LYS A 13 -11.36 30.70 13.12
N PHE A 14 -11.69 29.74 13.96
CA PHE A 14 -10.74 28.83 14.57
C PHE A 14 -10.19 27.91 13.44
N ASN A 15 -9.04 28.29 12.85
CA ASN A 15 -8.33 27.40 11.95
C ASN A 15 -7.74 26.26 12.80
N PHE A 16 -8.45 25.12 12.83
CA PHE A 16 -7.90 23.90 13.37
C PHE A 16 -6.76 23.47 12.43
N LEU A 17 -5.51 23.78 12.81
CA LEU A 17 -4.33 23.17 12.18
C LEU A 17 -4.38 21.68 12.56
N ILE A 18 -4.90 20.85 11.65
CA ILE A 18 -4.79 19.39 11.79
C ILE A 18 -3.31 19.09 11.58
N ALA A 19 -2.58 18.94 12.68
CA ALA A 19 -1.22 18.44 12.64
C ALA A 19 -1.26 17.04 12.02
N ALA A 20 -0.54 16.83 10.91
CA ALA A 20 -0.41 15.51 10.31
C ALA A 20 0.15 14.55 11.36
N GLU A 21 -0.51 13.41 11.58
CA GLU A 21 0.03 12.39 12.48
C GLU A 21 1.42 11.96 12.00
N PRO A 22 2.38 11.72 12.92
CA PRO A 22 3.71 11.28 12.54
C PRO A 22 3.63 9.94 11.81
N LEU A 23 4.50 9.75 10.79
CA LEU A 23 4.59 8.49 10.08
C LEU A 23 5.02 7.37 11.04
N PRO A 24 4.42 6.18 10.96
CA PRO A 24 4.73 5.07 11.88
C PRO A 24 6.16 4.51 11.69
N PHE A 25 6.73 4.67 10.49
CA PHE A 25 8.07 4.19 10.15
C PHE A 25 8.84 5.22 9.33
N ASN A 26 10.17 5.28 9.50
CA ASN A 26 11.05 6.23 8.80
C ASN A 26 11.22 5.92 7.31
N ASN A 27 10.91 4.69 6.88
CA ASN A 27 11.01 4.23 5.49
C ASN A 27 9.70 4.40 4.70
N ILE A 28 8.70 5.07 5.27
CA ILE A 28 7.48 5.49 4.55
C ILE A 28 7.73 6.83 3.86
N VAL A 29 7.51 6.85 2.56
CA VAL A 29 7.50 8.05 1.74
C VAL A 29 6.05 8.42 1.43
N LEU A 30 5.57 9.51 2.04
CA LEU A 30 4.24 10.06 1.78
C LEU A 30 4.32 11.10 0.65
N HIS A 31 3.47 10.98 -0.37
CA HIS A 31 3.39 11.96 -1.43
C HIS A 31 2.55 13.16 -1.01
N LYS A 32 3.14 14.35 -1.03
CA LYS A 32 2.39 15.61 -0.78
C LYS A 32 1.18 15.75 -1.72
N ASN A 33 1.37 15.38 -2.97
CA ASN A 33 0.32 15.28 -3.98
C ASN A 33 0.31 13.84 -4.49
N PRO A 34 -0.78 13.06 -4.30
CA PRO A 34 -0.87 11.70 -4.81
C PRO A 34 -0.64 11.61 -6.32
N LEU A 35 0.12 10.62 -6.76
CA LEU A 35 0.55 10.44 -8.14
C LEU A 35 -0.47 9.59 -8.91
N GLN A 36 -0.88 10.07 -10.10
CA GLN A 36 -1.75 9.26 -10.96
C GLN A 36 -1.03 7.98 -11.38
N VAL A 37 -1.71 6.84 -11.18
CA VAL A 37 -1.19 5.54 -11.58
C VAL A 37 -1.82 5.14 -12.91
N SER A 38 -0.98 4.80 -13.89
CA SER A 38 -1.41 4.20 -15.16
C SER A 38 -2.11 2.85 -14.92
N GLN A 39 -2.58 2.19 -15.98
CA GLN A 39 -3.12 0.85 -15.86
C GLN A 39 -2.07 -0.11 -15.25
N VAL A 40 -2.44 -0.79 -14.18
CA VAL A 40 -1.60 -1.78 -13.49
C VAL A 40 -1.96 -3.15 -14.02
N LYS A 41 -0.99 -3.84 -14.65
CA LYS A 41 -1.14 -5.18 -15.21
C LYS A 41 -0.05 -6.09 -14.66
N PHE A 42 -0.41 -7.29 -14.24
CA PHE A 42 0.50 -8.33 -13.78
C PHE A 42 -0.07 -9.70 -14.12
N LYS A 43 0.68 -10.76 -13.85
CA LYS A 43 0.26 -12.13 -14.08
C LYS A 43 -0.22 -12.76 -12.76
N ASP A 44 -1.25 -13.61 -12.83
CA ASP A 44 -1.58 -14.51 -11.72
C ASP A 44 -0.71 -15.76 -11.70
N PHE A 45 -1.02 -16.68 -10.77
CA PHE A 45 -0.30 -17.94 -10.63
C PHE A 45 -0.35 -18.81 -11.89
N ASP A 46 -1.43 -18.75 -12.65
CA ASP A 46 -1.63 -19.49 -13.91
C ASP A 46 -1.12 -18.74 -15.14
N SER A 47 -0.35 -17.66 -14.93
CA SER A 47 0.22 -16.83 -16.00
C SER A 47 -0.82 -16.01 -16.81
N LYS A 48 -2.05 -15.90 -16.29
CA LYS A 48 -3.10 -15.05 -16.90
C LYS A 48 -2.87 -13.60 -16.58
N ASP A 49 -3.22 -12.74 -17.52
CA ASP A 49 -3.17 -11.28 -17.31
C ASP A 49 -4.27 -10.83 -16.34
N ILE A 50 -3.86 -10.14 -15.30
CA ILE A 50 -4.72 -9.44 -14.36
C ILE A 50 -4.57 -7.94 -14.58
N VAL A 51 -5.70 -7.25 -14.71
CA VAL A 51 -5.77 -5.79 -14.72
C VAL A 51 -6.38 -5.33 -13.42
N LEU A 52 -5.65 -4.50 -12.68
CA LEU A 52 -6.13 -3.95 -11.42
C LEU A 52 -7.32 -3.03 -11.66
N ASN A 53 -8.47 -3.33 -11.03
CA ASN A 53 -9.57 -2.38 -10.96
C ASN A 53 -9.22 -1.26 -9.97
N LYS A 54 -9.10 -0.03 -10.46
CA LYS A 54 -8.78 1.13 -9.61
C LYS A 54 -10.00 1.76 -8.95
N ASN A 55 -11.20 1.45 -9.43
CA ASN A 55 -12.46 2.11 -9.07
C ASN A 55 -13.38 1.25 -8.19
N ASP A 56 -12.82 0.31 -7.43
CA ASP A 56 -13.57 -0.58 -6.53
C ASP A 56 -13.78 0.00 -5.12
N GLY A 57 -13.37 1.25 -4.89
CA GLY A 57 -13.55 1.94 -3.62
C GLY A 57 -12.60 1.49 -2.50
N LYS A 58 -11.64 0.59 -2.79
CA LYS A 58 -10.69 0.08 -1.78
C LYS A 58 -9.28 0.62 -1.99
N ILE A 59 -8.52 0.69 -0.91
CA ILE A 59 -7.07 0.92 -0.97
C ILE A 59 -6.38 -0.35 -1.45
N LYS A 60 -5.44 -0.23 -2.40
CA LYS A 60 -4.61 -1.31 -2.93
C LYS A 60 -3.21 -1.22 -2.38
N ILE A 61 -2.68 -2.35 -1.98
CA ILE A 61 -1.32 -2.53 -1.45
C ILE A 61 -0.57 -3.41 -2.44
N LEU A 62 0.31 -2.82 -3.25
CA LEU A 62 1.16 -3.55 -4.17
C LEU A 62 2.51 -3.77 -3.47
N ASN A 63 2.78 -5.00 -3.04
CA ASN A 63 4.04 -5.37 -2.41
C ASN A 63 4.93 -6.07 -3.43
N PHE A 64 6.06 -5.46 -3.79
CA PHE A 64 7.01 -6.00 -4.75
C PHE A 64 8.12 -6.75 -4.03
N TRP A 65 8.34 -8.01 -4.39
CA TRP A 65 9.24 -8.92 -3.69
C TRP A 65 9.94 -9.91 -4.60
N ALA A 66 10.90 -10.68 -4.04
CA ALA A 66 11.56 -11.79 -4.71
C ALA A 66 11.97 -12.89 -3.71
N THR A 67 12.11 -14.13 -4.18
CA THR A 67 12.43 -15.27 -3.31
C THR A 67 13.82 -15.20 -2.67
N TRP A 68 14.77 -14.52 -3.31
CA TRP A 68 16.14 -14.33 -2.82
C TRP A 68 16.29 -13.14 -1.84
N CYS A 69 15.25 -12.33 -1.68
CA CYS A 69 15.26 -11.11 -0.89
C CYS A 69 15.07 -11.45 0.60
N ALA A 70 16.10 -11.29 1.42
CA ALA A 70 16.05 -11.60 2.85
C ALA A 70 15.04 -10.73 3.63
N PRO A 71 14.98 -9.38 3.49
CA PRO A 71 13.97 -8.59 4.16
C PRO A 71 12.54 -8.91 3.68
N CYS A 72 12.34 -9.31 2.40
CA CYS A 72 11.03 -9.79 1.95
C CYS A 72 10.57 -11.03 2.73
N LYS A 73 11.50 -11.98 3.00
CA LYS A 73 11.19 -13.17 3.83
C LYS A 73 10.75 -12.78 5.24
N ALA A 74 11.33 -11.72 5.79
CA ALA A 74 11.00 -11.24 7.14
C ALA A 74 9.58 -10.62 7.19
N GLU A 75 9.19 -9.83 6.19
CA GLU A 75 7.89 -9.12 6.21
C GLU A 75 6.70 -9.96 5.77
N MET A 76 6.86 -10.92 4.84
CA MET A 76 5.78 -11.66 4.20
C MET A 76 4.83 -12.37 5.19
N PRO A 77 5.29 -12.98 6.31
CA PRO A 77 4.38 -13.55 7.30
C PRO A 77 3.48 -12.51 8.00
N SER A 78 3.97 -11.28 8.17
CA SER A 78 3.17 -10.20 8.72
C SER A 78 2.12 -9.70 7.72
N LEU A 79 2.49 -9.59 6.44
CA LEU A 79 1.59 -9.24 5.35
C LEU A 79 0.47 -10.29 5.16
N ASP A 80 0.81 -11.59 5.30
CA ASP A 80 -0.17 -12.68 5.26
C ASP A 80 -1.23 -12.55 6.35
N LYS A 81 -0.80 -12.30 7.60
CA LYS A 81 -1.70 -12.07 8.74
C LYS A 81 -2.52 -10.78 8.56
N PHE A 82 -1.91 -9.72 8.02
CA PHE A 82 -2.60 -8.47 7.74
C PHE A 82 -3.75 -8.69 6.76
N THR A 83 -3.52 -9.40 5.67
CA THR A 83 -4.52 -9.71 4.63
C THR A 83 -5.73 -10.44 5.20
N LEU A 84 -5.52 -11.39 6.11
CA LEU A 84 -6.60 -12.13 6.76
C LEU A 84 -7.49 -11.24 7.64
N LYS A 85 -6.90 -10.25 8.32
CA LYS A 85 -7.60 -9.41 9.32
C LYS A 85 -8.19 -8.13 8.77
N ASN A 86 -7.79 -7.72 7.58
CA ASN A 86 -8.09 -6.39 7.03
C ASN A 86 -8.67 -6.49 5.60
N SER A 87 -9.86 -7.08 5.47
CA SER A 87 -10.53 -7.34 4.18
C SER A 87 -10.91 -6.08 3.38
N ASP A 88 -10.84 -4.90 4.02
CA ASP A 88 -11.10 -3.60 3.39
C ASP A 88 -9.94 -3.13 2.51
N PHE A 89 -8.78 -3.78 2.62
CA PHE A 89 -7.62 -3.54 1.77
C PHE A 89 -7.43 -4.68 0.78
N LEU A 90 -7.01 -4.36 -0.43
CA LEU A 90 -6.66 -5.36 -1.44
C LEU A 90 -5.14 -5.48 -1.53
N VAL A 91 -4.62 -6.64 -1.17
CA VAL A 91 -3.18 -6.91 -1.14
C VAL A 91 -2.76 -7.72 -2.35
N PHE A 92 -1.74 -7.23 -3.06
CA PHE A 92 -1.17 -7.85 -4.26
C PHE A 92 0.35 -8.02 -4.06
N PRO A 93 0.79 -9.18 -3.54
CA PRO A 93 2.22 -9.50 -3.48
C PRO A 93 2.71 -9.91 -4.87
N ILE A 94 3.53 -9.06 -5.49
CA ILE A 94 3.97 -9.19 -6.88
C ILE A 94 5.43 -9.61 -6.90
N ASN A 95 5.68 -10.86 -7.31
CA ASN A 95 7.02 -11.40 -7.48
C ASN A 95 7.65 -10.84 -8.78
N LEU A 96 8.86 -10.29 -8.68
CA LEU A 96 9.61 -9.71 -9.81
C LEU A 96 10.48 -10.73 -10.56
N GLU A 97 10.39 -12.01 -10.23
CA GLU A 97 11.16 -13.04 -10.90
C GLU A 97 10.41 -13.63 -12.11
N LYS A 98 11.12 -14.36 -12.97
CA LYS A 98 10.47 -15.21 -13.97
C LYS A 98 9.52 -16.19 -13.28
N ILE A 99 8.38 -16.43 -13.90
CA ILE A 99 7.36 -17.33 -13.34
C ILE A 99 7.96 -18.70 -13.11
N ASN A 100 8.00 -19.12 -11.85
CA ASN A 100 8.40 -20.44 -11.41
C ASN A 100 7.49 -20.82 -10.23
N GLN A 101 6.41 -21.53 -10.56
CA GLN A 101 5.40 -21.91 -9.59
C GLN A 101 5.97 -22.74 -8.45
N ASN A 102 6.83 -23.73 -8.75
CA ASN A 102 7.41 -24.60 -7.73
C ASN A 102 8.30 -23.84 -6.75
N LYS A 103 9.15 -22.94 -7.27
CA LYS A 103 10.02 -22.08 -6.44
C LYS A 103 9.19 -21.16 -5.54
N THR A 104 8.14 -20.56 -6.10
CA THR A 104 7.27 -19.64 -5.36
C THR A 104 6.45 -20.39 -4.31
N MET A 105 5.88 -21.55 -4.65
CA MET A 105 5.16 -22.38 -3.68
C MET A 105 6.07 -22.86 -2.55
N LYS A 106 7.31 -23.28 -2.87
CA LYS A 106 8.28 -23.65 -1.83
C LYS A 106 8.53 -22.47 -0.89
N PHE A 107 8.74 -21.26 -1.41
CA PHE A 107 8.92 -20.04 -0.59
C PHE A 107 7.72 -19.79 0.34
N TYR A 108 6.48 -19.90 -0.17
CA TYR A 108 5.26 -19.73 0.62
C TYR A 108 5.13 -20.79 1.71
N ASN A 109 5.44 -22.04 1.38
CA ASN A 109 5.41 -23.16 2.35
C ASN A 109 6.47 -22.99 3.44
N ASP A 110 7.70 -22.65 3.07
CA ASP A 110 8.82 -22.44 4.02
C ASP A 110 8.50 -21.32 5.04
N LEU A 111 7.71 -20.31 4.63
CA LEU A 111 7.28 -19.19 5.48
C LEU A 111 5.88 -19.35 6.08
N ASN A 112 5.22 -20.49 5.85
CA ASN A 112 3.85 -20.78 6.30
C ASN A 112 2.83 -19.72 5.87
N ILE A 113 2.97 -19.16 4.66
CA ILE A 113 2.05 -18.20 4.04
C ILE A 113 0.83 -18.93 3.49
N LYS A 114 -0.39 -18.51 3.86
CA LYS A 114 -1.65 -19.20 3.53
C LYS A 114 -2.71 -18.32 2.89
N ASN A 115 -2.68 -17.01 3.13
CA ASN A 115 -3.76 -16.09 2.78
C ASN A 115 -3.40 -15.19 1.59
N LEU A 116 -2.11 -15.04 1.30
CA LEU A 116 -1.64 -14.24 0.19
C LEU A 116 -1.79 -14.98 -1.14
N LYS A 117 -2.41 -14.33 -2.12
CA LYS A 117 -2.37 -14.79 -3.51
C LYS A 117 -0.98 -14.60 -4.10
N ILE A 118 -0.68 -15.27 -5.20
CA ILE A 118 0.60 -15.17 -5.90
C ILE A 118 0.40 -14.42 -7.21
N PHE A 119 1.20 -13.37 -7.41
CA PHE A 119 1.23 -12.58 -8.64
C PHE A 119 2.67 -12.38 -9.12
N PHE A 120 2.84 -12.05 -10.41
CA PHE A 120 4.14 -11.91 -11.04
C PHE A 120 4.20 -10.70 -11.96
N ASP A 121 5.38 -10.04 -11.99
CA ASP A 121 5.79 -9.07 -13.00
C ASP A 121 7.09 -9.53 -13.68
N PRO A 122 7.04 -10.64 -14.47
CA PRO A 122 8.24 -11.31 -14.98
C PRO A 122 9.03 -10.48 -15.98
N GLU A 123 8.43 -9.46 -16.57
CA GLU A 123 9.03 -8.54 -17.54
C GLU A 123 9.45 -7.21 -16.91
N PHE A 124 9.32 -7.06 -15.59
CA PHE A 124 9.62 -5.83 -14.85
C PHE A 124 8.85 -4.60 -15.35
N LYS A 125 7.67 -4.78 -15.95
CA LYS A 125 6.85 -3.67 -16.48
C LYS A 125 6.36 -2.78 -15.35
N LEU A 126 5.83 -3.37 -14.28
CA LEU A 126 5.39 -2.62 -13.10
C LEU A 126 6.57 -2.07 -12.32
N ALA A 127 7.66 -2.84 -12.17
CA ALA A 127 8.87 -2.35 -11.53
C ALA A 127 9.39 -1.06 -12.19
N LYS A 128 9.40 -1.01 -13.54
CA LYS A 128 9.75 0.18 -14.31
C LYS A 128 8.71 1.30 -14.17
N GLN A 129 7.42 0.98 -14.26
CA GLN A 129 6.31 1.94 -14.13
C GLN A 129 6.37 2.67 -12.78
N PHE A 130 6.55 1.94 -11.68
CA PHE A 130 6.68 2.50 -10.33
C PHE A 130 8.08 2.99 -9.99
N LYS A 131 9.04 2.89 -10.93
CA LYS A 131 10.46 3.31 -10.75
C LYS A 131 11.05 2.70 -9.49
N LEU A 132 10.85 1.38 -9.30
CA LEU A 132 11.36 0.68 -8.13
C LEU A 132 12.89 0.70 -8.12
N ARG A 133 13.47 0.91 -6.94
CA ARG A 133 14.94 0.91 -6.71
C ARG A 133 15.43 -0.38 -6.08
N GLY A 134 14.53 -1.19 -5.57
CA GLY A 134 14.84 -2.46 -4.88
C GLY A 134 13.60 -3.13 -4.31
N VAL A 135 13.81 -4.28 -3.68
CA VAL A 135 12.78 -5.04 -2.98
C VAL A 135 13.18 -5.28 -1.52
N PRO A 136 12.22 -5.32 -0.59
CA PRO A 136 10.82 -5.08 -0.83
C PRO A 136 10.55 -3.58 -1.07
N THR A 137 9.55 -3.31 -1.89
CA THR A 137 8.93 -1.99 -1.99
C THR A 137 7.42 -2.19 -1.96
N THR A 138 6.73 -1.46 -1.10
CA THR A 138 5.27 -1.50 -1.04
C THR A 138 4.69 -0.17 -1.50
N VAL A 139 3.77 -0.20 -2.46
CA VAL A 139 3.08 0.97 -3.00
C VAL A 139 1.62 0.96 -2.54
N PHE A 140 1.14 2.09 -2.01
CA PHE A 140 -0.23 2.27 -1.56
C PHE A 140 -1.00 3.13 -2.55
N ILE A 141 -2.07 2.57 -3.11
CA ILE A 141 -2.95 3.24 -4.07
C ILE A 141 -4.31 3.49 -3.42
N ASN A 142 -4.76 4.74 -3.42
CA ASN A 142 -6.04 5.15 -2.83
C ASN A 142 -7.24 4.73 -3.72
N GLN A 143 -8.46 4.99 -3.24
CA GLN A 143 -9.72 4.67 -3.91
C GLN A 143 -9.88 5.40 -5.26
N LYS A 144 -9.12 6.50 -5.49
CA LYS A 144 -9.11 7.26 -6.75
C LYS A 144 -8.07 6.74 -7.75
N GLY A 145 -7.38 5.64 -7.43
CA GLY A 145 -6.33 5.06 -8.28
C GLY A 145 -5.02 5.84 -8.30
N GLN A 146 -4.71 6.56 -7.22
CA GLN A 146 -3.51 7.37 -7.10
C GLN A 146 -2.58 6.78 -6.04
N GLU A 147 -1.29 6.70 -6.33
CA GLU A 147 -0.28 6.37 -5.34
C GLU A 147 -0.16 7.54 -4.34
N PHE A 148 -0.46 7.28 -3.07
CA PHE A 148 -0.35 8.30 -2.02
C PHE A 148 0.85 8.10 -1.10
N ALA A 149 1.35 6.87 -1.02
CA ALA A 149 2.54 6.55 -0.22
C ALA A 149 3.26 5.32 -0.76
N ARG A 150 4.50 5.13 -0.33
CA ARG A 150 5.26 3.87 -0.49
C ARG A 150 6.15 3.61 0.70
N VAL A 151 6.46 2.33 0.92
CA VAL A 151 7.48 1.87 1.86
C VAL A 151 8.68 1.39 1.06
N LEU A 152 9.88 1.79 1.48
CA LEU A 152 11.16 1.35 0.90
C LEU A 152 11.88 0.43 1.91
N GLY A 153 11.88 -0.87 1.66
CA GLY A 153 12.32 -1.89 2.62
C GLY A 153 11.15 -2.52 3.37
N ASP A 154 11.47 -3.40 4.32
CA ASP A 154 10.49 -4.19 5.06
C ASP A 154 9.83 -3.40 6.21
N ILE A 155 8.63 -3.83 6.57
CA ILE A 155 7.88 -3.38 7.75
C ILE A 155 7.14 -4.56 8.38
N ASP A 156 6.72 -4.37 9.64
CA ASP A 156 5.71 -5.22 10.24
C ASP A 156 4.30 -4.70 9.90
N PHE A 157 3.60 -5.38 8.97
CA PHE A 157 2.24 -5.02 8.58
C PHE A 157 1.20 -5.17 9.72
N ASN A 158 1.55 -5.85 10.83
CA ASN A 158 0.69 -5.96 12.02
C ASN A 158 0.99 -4.91 13.09
N ASP A 159 1.94 -4.00 12.86
CA ASP A 159 2.19 -2.88 13.78
C ASP A 159 0.92 -2.03 13.94
N LYS A 160 0.55 -1.74 15.19
CA LYS A 160 -0.69 -1.02 15.50
C LYS A 160 -0.69 0.43 14.97
N ASN A 161 0.48 1.09 14.99
CA ASN A 161 0.61 2.46 14.51
C ASN A 161 0.51 2.49 12.98
N PHE A 162 1.11 1.48 12.30
CA PHE A 162 0.96 1.32 10.86
C PHE A 162 -0.51 1.09 10.46
N ILE A 163 -1.21 0.18 11.14
CA ILE A 163 -2.62 -0.10 10.86
C ILE A 163 -3.48 1.14 11.13
N LYS A 164 -3.23 1.86 12.23
CA LYS A 164 -3.93 3.13 12.53
C LYS A 164 -3.70 4.17 11.44
N TRP A 165 -2.43 4.36 11.05
CA TRP A 165 -2.05 5.28 9.98
C TRP A 165 -2.72 4.92 8.66
N LEU A 166 -2.66 3.66 8.23
CA LEU A 166 -3.25 3.22 6.97
C LEU A 166 -4.78 3.39 6.95
N ASN A 167 -5.45 3.12 8.08
CA ASN A 167 -6.89 3.31 8.23
C ASN A 167 -7.32 4.78 8.12
N SER A 168 -6.46 5.75 8.39
CA SER A 168 -6.77 7.19 8.24
C SER A 168 -6.94 7.64 6.79
N TYR A 169 -6.59 6.77 5.81
CA TYR A 169 -6.75 7.02 4.36
C TYR A 169 -7.98 6.33 3.74
N ARG A 170 -8.83 5.72 4.55
CA ARG A 170 -10.07 5.03 4.10
C ARG A 170 -11.22 5.97 3.81
#